data_46681b30ec22e24ebe08e4a5d4fb62f1
#
_entry.id   46681b30ec22e24ebe08e4a5d4fb62f1
#
_cell.length_a   1.000
_cell.length_b   1.000
_cell.length_c   1.000
_cell.angle_alpha   90.00
_cell.angle_beta   90.00
_cell.angle_gamma   90.00
#
_symmetry.space_group_name_H-M   'P 1'
#
loop_
_entity.id
_entity.type
_entity.pdbx_description
1 polymer ?
#
loop_
_entity_poly.entity_id
_entity_poly.type
_entity_poly.pdbx_seq_one_letter_code
_entity_poly.pdbx_strand_id
1 'polypeptide(L)'
;IDSIKQCTIYENYEIIVVDNGSNEENKAQIENYLEEQKATYVYEPMNFNFSKMCNLGVKASDGEYILLLNDDIKVYRAEWLSLLVGQASLDYAGAVGAKLLYPETDIIQHIGIANLKIGPSHSEIGFSDSNIYYFGRNRVNYNWLAVTAACLMVKKSKYEEVGGLDEELTVAYNDVDFCFKLYEKGYYNSVRNDVPMYHYESISRGSDDEDEKKQQRLLKERERLYAKHPKLKRPVLQ
;
A
#
# COMPACT_ATOMS: atom_id res chain seq x y z
N ILE A 1 7.31 -8.80 -10.23
CA ILE A 1 6.61 -8.95 -11.53
C ILE A 1 6.35 -10.41 -11.83
N ASP A 2 7.34 -11.31 -11.71
CA ASP A 2 7.20 -12.73 -12.09
C ASP A 2 6.01 -13.40 -11.40
N SER A 3 5.84 -13.24 -10.09
CA SER A 3 4.70 -13.82 -9.38
C SER A 3 3.36 -13.30 -9.87
N ILE A 4 3.30 -12.02 -10.28
CA ILE A 4 2.10 -11.43 -10.88
C ILE A 4 1.80 -12.10 -12.22
N LYS A 5 2.78 -12.15 -13.13
CA LYS A 5 2.62 -12.75 -14.48
C LYS A 5 2.27 -14.23 -14.44
N GLN A 6 2.84 -14.98 -13.49
CA GLN A 6 2.62 -16.43 -13.36
C GLN A 6 1.28 -16.77 -12.69
N CYS A 7 0.83 -15.94 -11.77
CA CYS A 7 -0.30 -16.27 -10.89
C CYS A 7 -1.61 -15.61 -11.30
N THR A 8 -1.60 -14.41 -11.91
CA THR A 8 -2.80 -13.60 -12.11
C THR A 8 -3.65 -14.10 -13.27
N ILE A 9 -4.94 -14.39 -13.00
CA ILE A 9 -5.91 -14.74 -14.04
C ILE A 9 -6.70 -13.54 -14.60
N TYR A 10 -6.60 -12.38 -13.95
CA TYR A 10 -7.21 -11.14 -14.45
C TYR A 10 -6.35 -10.59 -15.58
N GLU A 11 -6.91 -10.48 -16.78
CA GLU A 11 -6.11 -10.20 -18.00
C GLU A 11 -5.94 -8.71 -18.31
N ASN A 12 -6.90 -7.87 -17.87
CA ASN A 12 -6.92 -6.45 -18.23
C ASN A 12 -6.16 -5.61 -17.21
N TYR A 13 -4.84 -5.66 -17.22
CA TYR A 13 -3.97 -4.83 -16.38
C TYR A 13 -2.69 -4.41 -17.11
N GLU A 14 -2.14 -3.30 -16.71
CA GLU A 14 -0.80 -2.82 -17.07
C GLU A 14 0.10 -2.81 -15.85
N ILE A 15 1.41 -2.86 -16.06
CA ILE A 15 2.41 -2.71 -15.02
C ILE A 15 3.25 -1.49 -15.34
N ILE A 16 3.39 -0.59 -14.35
CA ILE A 16 4.22 0.61 -14.45
C ILE A 16 5.24 0.55 -13.33
N VAL A 17 6.51 0.62 -13.67
CA VAL A 17 7.62 0.64 -12.72
C VAL A 17 8.22 2.04 -12.71
N VAL A 18 8.29 2.63 -11.53
CA VAL A 18 8.91 3.95 -11.31
C VAL A 18 10.24 3.76 -10.62
N ASP A 19 11.29 4.19 -11.28
CA ASP A 19 12.67 4.14 -10.79
C ASP A 19 13.15 5.56 -10.44
N ASN A 20 13.59 5.75 -9.22
CA ASN A 20 13.99 7.06 -8.71
C ASN A 20 15.49 7.36 -8.84
N GLY A 21 16.21 6.59 -9.66
CA GLY A 21 17.61 6.90 -9.99
C GLY A 21 18.58 5.73 -9.81
N SER A 22 18.24 4.57 -10.33
CA SER A 22 19.22 3.47 -10.49
C SER A 22 20.42 3.94 -11.31
N ASN A 23 21.60 3.40 -11.02
CA ASN A 23 22.79 3.63 -11.82
C ASN A 23 22.62 3.06 -13.24
N GLU A 24 23.46 3.46 -14.19
CA GLU A 24 23.32 3.10 -15.61
C GLU A 24 23.30 1.58 -15.84
N GLU A 25 24.06 0.80 -15.07
CA GLU A 25 24.09 -0.66 -15.19
C GLU A 25 22.75 -1.29 -14.74
N ASN A 26 22.26 -0.92 -13.58
CA ASN A 26 20.98 -1.41 -13.06
C ASN A 26 19.80 -0.92 -13.93
N LYS A 27 19.85 0.35 -14.37
CA LYS A 27 18.86 0.93 -15.27
C LYS A 27 18.75 0.10 -16.55
N ALA A 28 19.87 -0.21 -17.21
CA ALA A 28 19.86 -1.02 -18.44
C ALA A 28 19.29 -2.43 -18.20
N GLN A 29 19.59 -3.05 -17.05
CA GLN A 29 19.01 -4.36 -16.69
C GLN A 29 17.50 -4.27 -16.46
N ILE A 30 17.03 -3.23 -15.77
CA ILE A 30 15.62 -2.99 -15.52
C ILE A 30 14.88 -2.74 -16.83
N GLU A 31 15.40 -1.87 -17.70
CA GLU A 31 14.82 -1.59 -19.02
C GLU A 31 14.64 -2.85 -19.84
N ASN A 32 15.70 -3.64 -20.01
CA ASN A 32 15.63 -4.90 -20.75
C ASN A 32 14.61 -5.87 -20.17
N TYR A 33 14.58 -6.05 -18.85
CA TYR A 33 13.62 -6.94 -18.19
C TYR A 33 12.18 -6.45 -18.39
N LEU A 34 11.92 -5.15 -18.24
CA LEU A 34 10.58 -4.59 -18.36
C LEU A 34 10.06 -4.61 -19.80
N GLU A 35 10.95 -4.46 -20.80
CA GLU A 35 10.60 -4.64 -22.21
C GLU A 35 10.11 -6.07 -22.47
N GLU A 36 10.83 -7.08 -21.98
CA GLU A 36 10.41 -8.49 -22.07
C GLU A 36 9.05 -8.73 -21.39
N GLN A 37 8.81 -8.07 -20.26
CA GLN A 37 7.56 -8.18 -19.50
C GLN A 37 6.42 -7.31 -20.06
N LYS A 38 6.67 -6.50 -21.10
CA LYS A 38 5.71 -5.51 -21.66
C LYS A 38 5.18 -4.57 -20.56
N ALA A 39 6.07 -4.09 -19.69
CA ALA A 39 5.76 -3.17 -18.62
C ALA A 39 6.28 -1.77 -18.95
N THR A 40 5.58 -0.75 -18.50
CA THR A 40 5.99 0.66 -18.68
C THR A 40 7.06 1.02 -17.67
N TYR A 41 8.14 1.66 -18.12
CA TYR A 41 9.22 2.15 -17.29
C TYR A 41 9.21 3.68 -17.21
N VAL A 42 9.20 4.20 -15.99
CA VAL A 42 9.28 5.64 -15.69
C VAL A 42 10.57 5.88 -14.90
N TYR A 43 11.57 6.48 -15.52
CA TYR A 43 12.83 6.83 -14.87
C TYR A 43 12.84 8.31 -14.51
N GLU A 44 12.88 8.60 -13.21
CA GLU A 44 12.89 9.99 -12.67
C GLU A 44 13.92 10.09 -11.55
N PRO A 45 15.18 10.46 -11.84
CA PRO A 45 16.22 10.59 -10.82
C PRO A 45 15.86 11.64 -9.77
N MET A 46 15.71 11.21 -8.53
CA MET A 46 15.36 12.07 -7.40
C MET A 46 15.75 11.45 -6.07
N ASN A 47 15.81 12.25 -5.01
CA ASN A 47 15.87 11.72 -3.65
C ASN A 47 14.62 10.87 -3.38
N PHE A 48 14.79 9.80 -2.61
CA PHE A 48 13.70 8.90 -2.30
C PHE A 48 12.48 9.65 -1.75
N ASN A 49 11.36 9.51 -2.43
CA ASN A 49 10.06 10.03 -2.05
C ASN A 49 8.97 9.07 -2.56
N PHE A 50 8.50 8.19 -1.67
CA PHE A 50 7.51 7.18 -2.03
C PHE A 50 6.25 7.79 -2.62
N SER A 51 5.74 8.86 -2.01
CA SER A 51 4.52 9.54 -2.48
C SER A 51 4.67 10.07 -3.91
N LYS A 52 5.81 10.72 -4.20
CA LYS A 52 6.08 11.26 -5.54
C LYS A 52 6.22 10.14 -6.57
N MET A 53 6.91 9.04 -6.22
CA MET A 53 7.03 7.88 -7.11
C MET A 53 5.66 7.29 -7.44
N CYS A 54 4.80 7.10 -6.44
CA CYS A 54 3.43 6.61 -6.66
C CYS A 54 2.61 7.57 -7.54
N ASN A 55 2.66 8.89 -7.27
CA ASN A 55 1.95 9.89 -8.07
C ASN A 55 2.42 9.90 -9.53
N LEU A 56 3.72 9.73 -9.79
CA LEU A 56 4.27 9.60 -11.15
C LEU A 56 3.74 8.34 -11.86
N GLY A 57 3.72 7.20 -11.17
CA GLY A 57 3.16 5.97 -11.70
C GLY A 57 1.68 6.12 -12.06
N VAL A 58 0.89 6.71 -11.16
CA VAL A 58 -0.53 6.99 -11.41
C VAL A 58 -0.74 7.91 -12.61
N LYS A 59 0.09 8.93 -12.75
CA LYS A 59 0.03 9.87 -13.89
C LYS A 59 0.35 9.18 -15.23
N ALA A 60 1.21 8.17 -15.21
CA ALA A 60 1.58 7.40 -16.40
C ALA A 60 0.57 6.28 -16.74
N SER A 61 -0.40 6.00 -15.85
CA SER A 61 -1.36 4.90 -16.02
C SER A 61 -2.59 5.32 -16.82
N ASP A 62 -3.16 4.37 -17.55
CA ASP A 62 -4.46 4.50 -18.24
C ASP A 62 -5.60 3.74 -17.54
N GLY A 63 -5.29 2.93 -16.52
CA GLY A 63 -6.24 2.10 -15.80
C GLY A 63 -7.33 2.87 -15.06
N GLU A 64 -8.56 2.34 -15.04
CA GLU A 64 -9.67 2.87 -14.23
C GLU A 64 -9.43 2.68 -12.72
N TYR A 65 -8.69 1.64 -12.36
CA TYR A 65 -8.31 1.32 -10.98
C TYR A 65 -6.79 1.39 -10.87
N ILE A 66 -6.32 2.00 -9.79
CA ILE A 66 -4.91 2.10 -9.45
C ILE A 66 -4.60 1.09 -8.36
N LEU A 67 -3.54 0.32 -8.54
CA LEU A 67 -2.96 -0.54 -7.53
C LEU A 67 -1.55 -0.04 -7.22
N LEU A 68 -1.36 0.54 -6.05
CA LEU A 68 -0.03 0.73 -5.47
C LEU A 68 0.44 -0.62 -4.94
N LEU A 69 1.58 -1.07 -5.40
CA LEU A 69 2.15 -2.36 -5.04
C LEU A 69 3.65 -2.25 -4.88
N ASN A 70 4.16 -2.62 -3.71
CA ASN A 70 5.59 -2.66 -3.48
C ASN A 70 6.26 -3.74 -4.34
N ASP A 71 7.51 -3.51 -4.71
CA ASP A 71 8.33 -4.41 -5.53
C ASP A 71 8.72 -5.71 -4.81
N ASP A 72 8.62 -5.74 -3.49
CA ASP A 72 8.90 -6.86 -2.60
C ASP A 72 7.64 -7.66 -2.18
N ILE A 73 6.52 -7.49 -2.90
CA ILE A 73 5.30 -8.31 -2.75
C ILE A 73 5.38 -9.56 -3.63
N LYS A 74 5.01 -10.71 -3.05
CA LYS A 74 4.82 -11.97 -3.78
C LYS A 74 3.37 -12.41 -3.70
N VAL A 75 2.71 -12.48 -4.87
CA VAL A 75 1.36 -13.02 -4.99
C VAL A 75 1.40 -14.53 -5.24
N TYR A 76 0.41 -15.26 -4.70
CA TYR A 76 0.33 -16.72 -4.84
C TYR A 76 -1.11 -17.25 -4.99
N ARG A 77 -2.10 -16.35 -5.12
CA ARG A 77 -3.50 -16.71 -5.42
C ARG A 77 -3.90 -16.14 -6.77
N ALA A 78 -4.54 -16.96 -7.59
CA ALA A 78 -4.85 -16.57 -8.97
C ALA A 78 -5.88 -15.43 -9.05
N GLU A 79 -6.88 -15.42 -8.16
CA GLU A 79 -8.02 -14.50 -8.18
C GLU A 79 -7.75 -13.16 -7.46
N TRP A 80 -6.56 -12.96 -6.91
CA TRP A 80 -6.24 -11.83 -6.04
C TRP A 80 -6.63 -10.47 -6.63
N LEU A 81 -6.29 -10.22 -7.90
CA LEU A 81 -6.55 -8.94 -8.55
C LEU A 81 -8.06 -8.76 -8.83
N SER A 82 -8.74 -9.80 -9.28
CA SER A 82 -10.20 -9.78 -9.49
C SER A 82 -10.95 -9.46 -8.20
N LEU A 83 -10.50 -10.02 -7.08
CA LEU A 83 -11.11 -9.79 -5.76
C LEU A 83 -10.89 -8.35 -5.29
N LEU A 84 -9.70 -7.77 -5.49
CA LEU A 84 -9.43 -6.37 -5.16
C LEU A 84 -10.25 -5.42 -6.04
N VAL A 85 -10.27 -5.65 -7.37
CA VAL A 85 -11.07 -4.85 -8.32
C VAL A 85 -12.54 -4.91 -7.96
N GLY A 86 -13.08 -6.11 -7.69
CA GLY A 86 -14.48 -6.29 -7.31
C GLY A 86 -14.87 -5.51 -6.06
N GLN A 87 -14.00 -5.42 -5.06
CA GLN A 87 -14.25 -4.60 -3.87
C GLN A 87 -14.11 -3.10 -4.17
N ALA A 88 -13.07 -2.70 -4.93
CA ALA A 88 -12.82 -1.29 -5.26
C ALA A 88 -13.87 -0.70 -6.22
N SER A 89 -14.61 -1.54 -6.94
CA SER A 89 -15.68 -1.11 -7.86
C SER A 89 -16.95 -0.64 -7.15
N LEU A 90 -17.10 -0.93 -5.87
CA LEU A 90 -18.27 -0.48 -5.10
C LEU A 90 -18.22 1.03 -4.87
N ASP A 91 -19.36 1.70 -5.03
CA ASP A 91 -19.42 3.16 -4.97
C ASP A 91 -18.91 3.74 -3.64
N TYR A 92 -19.17 3.04 -2.55
CA TYR A 92 -18.75 3.44 -1.20
C TYR A 92 -17.28 3.06 -0.88
N ALA A 93 -16.64 2.21 -1.69
CA ALA A 93 -15.28 1.76 -1.39
C ALA A 93 -14.27 2.89 -1.58
N GLY A 94 -13.42 3.09 -0.60
CA GLY A 94 -12.21 3.91 -0.66
C GLY A 94 -11.01 3.06 -1.10
N ALA A 95 -9.95 3.05 -0.29
CA ALA A 95 -8.80 2.20 -0.48
C ALA A 95 -9.11 0.74 -0.08
N VAL A 96 -8.66 -0.20 -0.90
CA VAL A 96 -8.81 -1.64 -0.67
C VAL A 96 -7.42 -2.27 -0.57
N GLY A 97 -7.08 -2.76 0.61
CA GLY A 97 -5.82 -3.47 0.86
C GLY A 97 -5.98 -4.99 0.81
N ALA A 98 -4.86 -5.68 0.74
CA ALA A 98 -4.75 -7.13 0.91
C ALA A 98 -4.22 -7.47 2.30
N LYS A 99 -4.44 -8.71 2.76
CA LYS A 99 -3.74 -9.26 3.92
C LYS A 99 -2.26 -9.47 3.55
N LEU A 100 -1.35 -8.96 4.36
CA LEU A 100 0.08 -9.20 4.20
C LEU A 100 0.59 -10.11 5.32
N LEU A 101 1.36 -11.11 4.93
CA LEU A 101 2.03 -12.04 5.83
C LEU A 101 3.54 -11.86 5.69
N TYR A 102 4.28 -12.14 6.76
CA TYR A 102 5.73 -12.28 6.66
C TYR A 102 6.10 -13.46 5.75
N PRO A 103 7.20 -13.35 4.99
CA PRO A 103 7.55 -14.31 3.95
C PRO A 103 7.59 -15.75 4.44
N GLU A 104 6.90 -16.64 3.70
CA GLU A 104 6.87 -18.09 3.93
C GLU A 104 6.40 -18.48 5.35
N THR A 105 5.62 -17.61 6.00
CA THR A 105 5.02 -17.86 7.32
C THR A 105 3.51 -17.65 7.31
N ASP A 106 2.85 -17.95 8.42
CA ASP A 106 1.46 -17.59 8.72
C ASP A 106 1.39 -16.36 9.66
N ILE A 107 2.49 -15.64 9.84
CA ILE A 107 2.53 -14.49 10.74
C ILE A 107 2.01 -13.24 10.02
N ILE A 108 1.01 -12.62 10.62
CA ILE A 108 0.38 -11.40 10.11
C ILE A 108 1.35 -10.23 10.18
N GLN A 109 1.51 -9.54 9.04
CA GLN A 109 2.19 -8.26 8.95
C GLN A 109 1.18 -7.11 8.84
N HIS A 110 0.10 -7.31 8.08
CA HIS A 110 -0.94 -6.31 7.89
C HIS A 110 -2.31 -6.95 7.62
N ILE A 111 -3.32 -6.49 8.36
CA ILE A 111 -4.75 -6.73 8.09
C ILE A 111 -5.59 -5.45 8.22
N GLY A 112 -4.95 -4.30 8.27
CA GLY A 112 -5.57 -2.98 8.42
C GLY A 112 -4.85 -2.12 9.46
N ILE A 113 -5.13 -0.82 9.43
CA ILE A 113 -4.54 0.17 10.33
C ILE A 113 -5.64 0.78 11.19
N ALA A 114 -5.47 0.68 12.51
CA ALA A 114 -6.27 1.37 13.51
C ALA A 114 -5.54 2.62 14.00
N ASN A 115 -6.29 3.67 14.34
CA ASN A 115 -5.73 4.89 14.91
C ASN A 115 -5.79 4.83 16.44
N LEU A 116 -4.70 4.40 17.05
CA LEU A 116 -4.56 4.26 18.50
C LEU A 116 -4.10 5.58 19.16
N LYS A 117 -4.04 5.63 20.50
CA LYS A 117 -3.50 6.79 21.24
C LYS A 117 -2.04 7.10 20.86
N ILE A 118 -1.27 6.07 20.52
CA ILE A 118 0.14 6.20 20.10
C ILE A 118 0.29 6.61 18.63
N GLY A 119 -0.77 6.60 17.85
CA GLY A 119 -0.81 6.88 16.41
C GLY A 119 -1.38 5.71 15.61
N PRO A 120 -1.36 5.84 14.27
CA PRO A 120 -1.75 4.76 13.37
C PRO A 120 -0.86 3.54 13.59
N SER A 121 -1.48 2.37 13.68
CA SER A 121 -0.78 1.12 13.95
C SER A 121 -1.43 -0.04 13.20
N HIS A 122 -0.60 -0.94 12.68
CA HIS A 122 -1.06 -2.18 12.06
C HIS A 122 -1.74 -3.07 13.11
N SER A 123 -2.91 -3.58 12.76
CA SER A 123 -3.67 -4.48 13.64
C SER A 123 -3.11 -5.89 13.56
N GLU A 124 -3.02 -6.55 14.72
CA GLU A 124 -2.63 -7.97 14.88
C GLU A 124 -1.27 -8.33 14.27
N ILE A 125 -0.39 -7.33 14.06
CA ILE A 125 0.97 -7.55 13.59
C ILE A 125 1.73 -8.52 14.52
N GLY A 126 2.44 -9.51 13.93
CA GLY A 126 3.19 -10.51 14.67
C GLY A 126 2.37 -11.69 15.19
N PHE A 127 1.05 -11.70 14.99
CA PHE A 127 0.17 -12.81 15.40
C PHE A 127 0.07 -13.85 14.28
N SER A 128 -0.11 -15.13 14.67
CA SER A 128 -0.32 -16.22 13.71
C SER A 128 -1.70 -16.13 13.08
N ASP A 129 -1.78 -16.12 11.74
CA ASP A 129 -3.06 -16.14 11.03
C ASP A 129 -3.80 -17.47 11.18
N SER A 130 -3.16 -18.53 11.66
CA SER A 130 -3.81 -19.82 11.94
C SER A 130 -4.85 -19.72 13.07
N ASN A 131 -4.73 -18.77 13.98
CA ASN A 131 -5.66 -18.51 15.05
C ASN A 131 -6.80 -17.57 14.62
N ILE A 132 -7.84 -17.49 15.44
CA ILE A 132 -8.97 -16.56 15.27
C ILE A 132 -8.88 -15.50 16.36
N TYR A 133 -8.81 -14.23 15.91
CA TYR A 133 -8.72 -13.10 16.82
C TYR A 133 -9.97 -12.24 16.72
N TYR A 134 -10.40 -11.68 17.83
CA TYR A 134 -11.44 -10.68 17.94
C TYR A 134 -12.64 -10.95 17.00
N PHE A 135 -13.36 -12.04 17.23
CA PHE A 135 -14.52 -12.47 16.44
C PHE A 135 -14.22 -12.72 14.94
N GLY A 136 -13.01 -13.17 14.61
CA GLY A 136 -12.63 -13.51 13.25
C GLY A 136 -12.18 -12.32 12.40
N ARG A 137 -11.75 -11.22 13.01
CA ARG A 137 -11.30 -10.01 12.30
C ARG A 137 -10.20 -10.30 11.27
N ASN A 138 -9.33 -11.25 11.54
CA ASN A 138 -8.31 -11.70 10.58
C ASN A 138 -8.84 -12.67 9.51
N ARG A 139 -10.12 -13.06 9.55
CA ARG A 139 -10.74 -14.02 8.61
C ARG A 139 -11.76 -13.38 7.67
N VAL A 140 -12.45 -12.35 8.15
CA VAL A 140 -13.48 -11.67 7.37
C VAL A 140 -12.92 -10.39 6.75
N ASN A 141 -13.48 -9.97 5.62
CA ASN A 141 -13.18 -8.67 5.05
C ASN A 141 -13.72 -7.60 5.99
N TYR A 142 -12.88 -6.63 6.32
CA TYR A 142 -13.18 -5.68 7.37
C TYR A 142 -12.85 -4.25 6.94
N ASN A 143 -13.69 -3.28 7.39
CA ASN A 143 -13.42 -1.88 7.17
C ASN A 143 -12.42 -1.36 8.21
N TRP A 144 -11.43 -0.63 7.73
CA TRP A 144 -10.38 -0.04 8.54
C TRP A 144 -10.27 1.46 8.28
N LEU A 145 -9.68 2.18 9.20
CA LEU A 145 -9.43 3.61 9.00
C LEU A 145 -8.40 3.84 7.89
N ALA A 146 -7.39 2.96 7.81
CA ALA A 146 -6.40 2.98 6.74
C ALA A 146 -5.91 1.57 6.38
N VAL A 147 -5.29 1.46 5.20
CA VAL A 147 -4.59 0.28 4.69
C VAL A 147 -3.22 0.71 4.18
N THR A 148 -2.25 -0.21 4.17
CA THR A 148 -0.88 0.11 3.72
C THR A 148 -0.77 0.19 2.20
N ALA A 149 0.02 1.14 1.71
CA ALA A 149 0.33 1.26 0.29
C ALA A 149 1.26 0.16 -0.24
N ALA A 150 1.74 -0.74 0.62
CA ALA A 150 2.44 -1.94 0.15
C ALA A 150 1.55 -2.80 -0.79
N CYS A 151 0.21 -2.78 -0.56
CA CYS A 151 -0.80 -3.26 -1.50
C CYS A 151 -2.10 -2.49 -1.28
N LEU A 152 -2.35 -1.47 -2.10
CA LEU A 152 -3.51 -0.58 -1.98
C LEU A 152 -4.13 -0.34 -3.35
N MET A 153 -5.37 -0.79 -3.52
CA MET A 153 -6.17 -0.52 -4.72
C MET A 153 -7.21 0.57 -4.45
N VAL A 154 -7.42 1.43 -5.44
CA VAL A 154 -8.44 2.49 -5.40
C VAL A 154 -8.91 2.81 -6.81
N LYS A 155 -10.14 3.29 -6.98
CA LYS A 155 -10.61 3.85 -8.25
C LYS A 155 -9.82 5.13 -8.59
N LYS A 156 -9.29 5.27 -9.83
CA LYS A 156 -8.44 6.40 -10.24
C LYS A 156 -9.12 7.75 -9.99
N SER A 157 -10.43 7.85 -10.30
CA SER A 157 -11.18 9.08 -10.04
C SER A 157 -11.22 9.49 -8.56
N LYS A 158 -11.26 8.53 -7.63
CA LYS A 158 -11.21 8.79 -6.17
C LYS A 158 -9.80 9.17 -5.72
N TYR A 159 -8.76 8.55 -6.32
CA TYR A 159 -7.36 8.95 -6.11
C TYR A 159 -7.15 10.42 -6.47
N GLU A 160 -7.64 10.81 -7.64
CA GLU A 160 -7.55 12.18 -8.15
C GLU A 160 -8.42 13.16 -7.33
N GLU A 161 -9.63 12.76 -6.93
CA GLU A 161 -10.54 13.56 -6.11
C GLU A 161 -9.91 14.02 -4.79
N VAL A 162 -9.09 13.17 -4.17
CA VAL A 162 -8.41 13.49 -2.91
C VAL A 162 -7.00 14.05 -3.12
N GLY A 163 -6.56 14.26 -4.37
CA GLY A 163 -5.29 14.87 -4.73
C GLY A 163 -4.07 13.93 -4.59
N GLY A 164 -4.27 12.62 -4.69
CA GLY A 164 -3.19 11.63 -4.62
C GLY A 164 -2.49 11.55 -3.27
N LEU A 165 -1.28 11.02 -3.24
CA LEU A 165 -0.43 10.98 -2.04
C LEU A 165 0.23 12.34 -1.78
N ASP A 166 0.39 12.72 -0.50
CA ASP A 166 1.10 13.94 -0.10
C ASP A 166 2.62 13.76 -0.24
N GLU A 167 3.22 14.47 -1.20
CA GLU A 167 4.65 14.38 -1.48
C GLU A 167 5.55 14.96 -0.37
N GLU A 168 4.98 15.65 0.61
CA GLU A 168 5.71 16.06 1.81
C GLU A 168 5.75 14.97 2.89
N LEU A 169 4.97 13.89 2.75
CA LEU A 169 5.08 12.64 3.50
C LEU A 169 5.94 11.67 2.68
N THR A 170 7.24 11.79 2.80
CA THR A 170 8.18 11.13 1.88
C THR A 170 8.34 9.64 2.11
N VAL A 171 8.12 9.15 3.35
CA VAL A 171 8.41 7.78 3.75
C VAL A 171 7.27 7.14 4.54
N ALA A 172 6.79 7.77 5.60
CA ALA A 172 5.78 7.20 6.48
C ALA A 172 4.46 7.98 6.44
N TYR A 173 3.37 7.33 6.85
CA TYR A 173 2.03 7.90 6.95
C TYR A 173 1.43 8.48 5.65
N ASN A 174 2.07 8.33 4.52
CA ASN A 174 1.55 8.76 3.22
C ASN A 174 0.29 7.98 2.83
N ASP A 175 0.27 6.68 3.05
CA ASP A 175 -0.87 5.79 2.89
C ASP A 175 -1.98 6.09 3.90
N VAL A 176 -1.62 6.39 5.14
CA VAL A 176 -2.57 6.77 6.19
C VAL A 176 -3.22 8.11 5.87
N ASP A 177 -2.45 9.14 5.46
CA ASP A 177 -2.96 10.44 5.00
C ASP A 177 -3.94 10.25 3.84
N PHE A 178 -3.56 9.45 2.87
CA PHE A 178 -4.40 9.15 1.70
C PHE A 178 -5.72 8.49 2.11
N CYS A 179 -5.66 7.47 2.97
CA CYS A 179 -6.83 6.79 3.49
C CYS A 179 -7.71 7.72 4.34
N PHE A 180 -7.12 8.63 5.12
CA PHE A 180 -7.84 9.62 5.90
C PHE A 180 -8.59 10.60 5.00
N LYS A 181 -7.97 11.06 3.90
CA LYS A 181 -8.63 11.90 2.90
C LYS A 181 -9.86 11.20 2.28
N LEU A 182 -9.73 9.93 1.94
CA LEU A 182 -10.85 9.12 1.44
C LEU A 182 -11.96 8.98 2.49
N TYR A 183 -11.60 8.69 3.75
CA TYR A 183 -12.54 8.58 4.85
C TYR A 183 -13.30 9.91 5.10
N GLU A 184 -12.61 11.05 5.07
CA GLU A 184 -13.22 12.37 5.22
C GLU A 184 -14.17 12.74 4.07
N LYS A 185 -14.01 12.10 2.89
CA LYS A 185 -14.95 12.17 1.77
C LYS A 185 -16.16 11.22 1.90
N GLY A 186 -16.17 10.37 2.93
CA GLY A 186 -17.26 9.43 3.19
C GLY A 186 -17.06 8.04 2.57
N TYR A 187 -15.87 7.74 2.05
CA TYR A 187 -15.54 6.40 1.56
C TYR A 187 -15.08 5.49 2.70
N TYR A 188 -15.24 4.18 2.52
CA TYR A 188 -14.80 3.16 3.46
C TYR A 188 -13.55 2.46 2.94
N ASN A 189 -12.45 2.55 3.69
CA ASN A 189 -11.26 1.76 3.41
C ASN A 189 -11.44 0.36 3.99
N SER A 190 -10.96 -0.67 3.31
CA SER A 190 -11.15 -2.05 3.73
C SER A 190 -9.95 -2.94 3.40
N VAL A 191 -9.81 -4.05 4.12
CA VAL A 191 -8.86 -5.11 3.79
C VAL A 191 -9.60 -6.36 3.37
N ARG A 192 -9.17 -6.96 2.27
CA ARG A 192 -9.57 -8.27 1.78
C ARG A 192 -8.72 -9.34 2.47
N ASN A 193 -9.21 -9.87 3.60
CA ASN A 193 -8.50 -10.92 4.34
C ASN A 193 -8.48 -12.28 3.62
N ASP A 194 -9.30 -12.45 2.61
CA ASP A 194 -9.31 -13.58 1.69
C ASP A 194 -8.32 -13.43 0.52
N VAL A 195 -7.52 -12.35 0.50
CA VAL A 195 -6.44 -12.09 -0.45
C VAL A 195 -5.11 -11.99 0.32
N PRO A 196 -4.53 -13.11 0.81
CA PRO A 196 -3.24 -13.09 1.47
C PRO A 196 -2.10 -13.01 0.44
N MET A 197 -1.04 -12.26 0.79
CA MET A 197 0.21 -12.10 0.03
C MET A 197 1.40 -12.13 0.98
N TYR A 198 2.59 -12.48 0.48
CA TYR A 198 3.84 -12.30 1.22
C TYR A 198 4.44 -10.94 0.91
N HIS A 199 4.92 -10.25 1.95
CA HIS A 199 5.62 -8.97 1.83
C HIS A 199 7.00 -9.09 2.50
N TYR A 200 8.05 -8.97 1.68
CA TYR A 200 9.44 -9.17 2.06
C TYR A 200 10.07 -7.91 2.68
N GLU A 201 9.27 -7.16 3.45
CA GLU A 201 9.66 -5.89 4.08
C GLU A 201 10.98 -5.99 4.85
N SER A 202 11.71 -4.88 4.93
CA SER A 202 12.92 -4.69 5.75
C SER A 202 14.21 -5.34 5.25
N ILE A 203 14.20 -6.05 4.12
CA ILE A 203 15.45 -6.59 3.56
C ILE A 203 16.39 -5.45 3.12
N SER A 204 15.82 -4.32 2.63
CA SER A 204 16.59 -3.19 2.11
C SER A 204 16.70 -1.98 3.06
N ARG A 205 15.79 -1.80 4.03
CA ARG A 205 15.73 -0.59 4.88
C ARG A 205 16.28 -0.76 6.29
N GLY A 206 16.35 -1.97 6.83
CA GLY A 206 16.58 -2.21 8.25
C GLY A 206 15.43 -1.68 9.14
N SER A 207 15.48 -1.98 10.44
CA SER A 207 14.47 -1.53 11.41
C SER A 207 14.55 0.00 11.62
N ASP A 208 13.39 0.68 11.65
CA ASP A 208 13.31 2.11 11.93
C ASP A 208 13.54 2.45 13.42
N ASP A 209 13.54 1.44 14.30
CA ASP A 209 13.62 1.63 15.76
C ASP A 209 15.04 1.94 16.27
N GLU A 210 16.08 1.71 15.46
CA GLU A 210 17.49 1.84 15.89
C GLU A 210 18.18 3.14 15.48
N ASP A 211 17.52 4.03 14.69
CA ASP A 211 18.11 5.28 14.20
C ASP A 211 17.32 6.51 14.68
N GLU A 212 17.96 7.34 15.53
CA GLU A 212 17.37 8.57 16.05
C GLU A 212 16.86 9.53 14.96
N LYS A 213 17.54 9.59 13.80
CA LYS A 213 17.10 10.45 12.68
C LYS A 213 15.83 9.92 12.05
N LYS A 214 15.70 8.60 11.92
CA LYS A 214 14.51 7.94 11.42
C LYS A 214 13.33 8.15 12.37
N GLN A 215 13.56 8.02 13.69
CA GLN A 215 12.54 8.28 14.70
C GLN A 215 12.07 9.75 14.70
N GLN A 216 13.00 10.72 14.61
CA GLN A 216 12.64 12.15 14.52
C GLN A 216 11.84 12.45 13.24
N ARG A 217 12.17 11.84 12.11
CA ARG A 217 11.39 11.96 10.88
C ARG A 217 9.98 11.41 11.07
N LEU A 218 9.86 10.21 11.63
CA LEU A 218 8.58 9.57 11.91
C LEU A 218 7.66 10.43 12.78
N LEU A 219 8.23 11.05 13.81
CA LEU A 219 7.51 11.98 14.68
C LEU A 219 7.00 13.21 13.91
N LYS A 220 7.85 13.83 13.09
CA LYS A 220 7.47 14.99 12.27
C LYS A 220 6.39 14.65 11.24
N GLU A 221 6.51 13.52 10.56
CA GLU A 221 5.51 13.07 9.58
C GLU A 221 4.17 12.76 10.28
N ARG A 222 4.19 12.19 11.50
CA ARG A 222 2.98 11.98 12.31
C ARG A 222 2.33 13.29 12.77
N GLU A 223 3.13 14.27 13.19
CA GLU A 223 2.63 15.60 13.54
C GLU A 223 1.96 16.27 12.34
N ARG A 224 2.57 16.16 11.16
CA ARG A 224 2.01 16.65 9.91
C ARG A 224 0.69 15.96 9.57
N LEU A 225 0.62 14.64 9.68
CA LEU A 225 -0.61 13.87 9.46
C LEU A 225 -1.75 14.44 10.31
N TYR A 226 -1.54 14.60 11.60
CA TYR A 226 -2.60 15.08 12.48
C TYR A 226 -2.86 16.61 12.39
N ALA A 227 -1.93 17.38 11.89
CA ALA A 227 -2.19 18.78 11.55
C ALA A 227 -3.16 18.90 10.38
N LYS A 228 -3.07 18.00 9.40
CA LYS A 228 -3.99 17.90 8.26
C LYS A 228 -5.35 17.30 8.65
N HIS A 229 -5.36 16.33 9.57
CA HIS A 229 -6.54 15.57 9.99
C HIS A 229 -6.85 15.73 11.48
N PRO A 230 -7.14 16.95 11.98
CA PRO A 230 -7.29 17.22 13.42
C PRO A 230 -8.45 16.46 14.06
N LYS A 231 -9.49 16.13 13.30
CA LYS A 231 -10.65 15.34 13.77
C LYS A 231 -10.28 13.87 14.04
N LEU A 232 -9.24 13.36 13.37
CA LEU A 232 -8.77 11.98 13.49
C LEU A 232 -7.59 11.84 14.48
N LYS A 233 -7.16 12.92 15.12
CA LYS A 233 -6.10 12.90 16.17
C LYS A 233 -6.50 12.09 17.41
N ARG A 234 -7.79 11.89 17.64
CA ARG A 234 -8.30 11.06 18.75
C ARG A 234 -8.60 9.65 18.25
N PRO A 235 -8.41 8.61 19.12
CA PRO A 235 -8.81 7.25 18.74
C PRO A 235 -10.26 7.25 18.26
N VAL A 236 -10.48 6.83 17.03
CA VAL A 236 -11.82 6.57 16.51
C VAL A 236 -12.15 5.16 16.93
N LEU A 237 -13.13 4.99 17.81
CA LEU A 237 -13.71 3.69 18.10
C LEU A 237 -14.48 3.27 16.84
N GLN A 238 -13.99 2.24 16.18
CA GLN A 238 -14.65 1.59 15.06
C GLN A 238 -15.49 0.42 15.54
#